data_ab3560ccf25f37ac95c490c83130ab7e
#
_entry.id   ab3560ccf25f37ac95c490c83130ab7e
#
_cell.length_a   1.000
_cell.length_b   1.000
_cell.length_c   1.000
_cell.angle_alpha   90.00
_cell.angle_beta   90.00
_cell.angle_gamma   90.00
#
_symmetry.space_group_name_H-M   'P 1'
#
loop_
_entity.id
_entity.type
_entity.pdbx_description
1 polymer ?
#
loop_
_entity_poly.entity_id
_entity_poly.type
_entity_poly.pdbx_seq_one_letter_code
_entity_poly.pdbx_strand_id
1 'polypeptide(L)'
;MEPVYFDNYLSYNAFSKMQKGIMGSEFPWFYNPHVLTAAGEDEDNQGYQFTNLLYRQNHGPVSDAYNFIVPILQKLSSPTLIIRAKINLNPRDVKNTMLGGFHTDHPFANAKTAIYYVNSNDGWTEFETGHKIYCQENRLVIFDSNIKHVGYSCTDEKTRVVLNINYLPLNS
;
A
#
# COMPACT_ATOMS: atom_id res chain seq x y z
N MET A 1 -16.48 8.93 -0.42
CA MET A 1 -15.69 9.98 -1.17
C MET A 1 -14.94 9.26 -2.28
N GLU A 2 -14.94 9.80 -3.50
CA GLU A 2 -14.12 9.24 -4.58
C GLU A 2 -12.64 9.26 -4.20
N PRO A 3 -11.83 8.29 -4.67
CA PRO A 3 -10.40 8.27 -4.43
C PRO A 3 -9.75 9.55 -4.99
N VAL A 4 -8.90 10.18 -4.19
CA VAL A 4 -8.09 11.32 -4.62
C VAL A 4 -6.62 10.91 -4.65
N TYR A 5 -5.83 11.46 -5.58
CA TYR A 5 -4.40 11.17 -5.63
C TYR A 5 -3.56 12.44 -5.78
N PHE A 6 -2.31 12.33 -5.36
CA PHE A 6 -1.32 13.39 -5.35
C PHE A 6 -0.03 12.85 -5.95
N ASP A 7 0.37 13.40 -7.10
CA ASP A 7 1.67 13.08 -7.72
C ASP A 7 2.79 13.89 -7.08
N ASN A 8 4.01 13.35 -7.15
CA ASN A 8 5.19 13.97 -6.56
C ASN A 8 4.97 14.34 -5.09
N TYR A 9 4.36 13.42 -4.35
CA TYR A 9 3.91 13.66 -2.99
C TYR A 9 5.06 14.06 -2.05
N LEU A 10 6.19 13.39 -2.10
CA LEU A 10 7.41 13.78 -1.41
C LEU A 10 8.31 14.64 -2.30
N SER A 11 9.18 15.44 -1.69
CA SER A 11 10.27 16.05 -2.43
C SER A 11 11.17 14.98 -3.06
N TYR A 12 11.83 15.29 -4.17
CA TYR A 12 12.71 14.35 -4.88
C TYR A 12 13.75 13.70 -3.95
N ASN A 13 14.40 14.48 -3.09
CA ASN A 13 15.43 13.96 -2.19
C ASN A 13 14.84 12.98 -1.15
N ALA A 14 13.68 13.31 -0.55
CA ALA A 14 13.03 12.44 0.42
C ALA A 14 12.54 11.15 -0.25
N PHE A 15 11.92 11.27 -1.42
CA PHE A 15 11.46 10.13 -2.22
C PHE A 15 12.62 9.21 -2.62
N SER A 16 13.67 9.75 -3.23
CA SER A 16 14.83 8.96 -3.70
C SER A 16 15.51 8.21 -2.55
N LYS A 17 15.66 8.85 -1.39
CA LYS A 17 16.24 8.19 -0.21
C LYS A 17 15.36 7.03 0.26
N MET A 18 14.06 7.26 0.36
CA MET A 18 13.08 6.25 0.76
C MET A 18 13.04 5.08 -0.24
N GLN A 19 12.90 5.38 -1.54
CA GLN A 19 12.83 4.37 -2.61
C GLN A 19 14.08 3.49 -2.62
N LYS A 20 15.28 4.10 -2.57
CA LYS A 20 16.55 3.36 -2.52
C LYS A 20 16.65 2.45 -1.30
N GLY A 21 16.16 2.89 -0.15
CA GLY A 21 16.13 2.07 1.05
C GLY A 21 15.18 0.88 0.92
N ILE A 22 13.96 1.13 0.44
CA ILE A 22 12.92 0.09 0.32
C ILE A 22 13.24 -0.91 -0.81
N MET A 23 13.73 -0.42 -1.95
CA MET A 23 14.05 -1.27 -3.12
C MET A 23 15.46 -1.87 -3.05
N GLY A 24 16.24 -1.53 -2.02
CA GLY A 24 17.59 -2.04 -1.81
C GLY A 24 17.60 -3.48 -1.30
N SER A 25 18.78 -4.14 -1.43
CA SER A 25 18.99 -5.53 -1.01
C SER A 25 18.87 -5.76 0.50
N GLU A 26 19.07 -4.72 1.30
CA GLU A 26 19.05 -4.79 2.77
C GLU A 26 17.65 -4.59 3.38
N PHE A 27 16.62 -4.31 2.54
CA PHE A 27 15.27 -4.16 3.07
C PHE A 27 14.70 -5.51 3.52
N PRO A 28 14.21 -5.63 4.76
CA PRO A 28 13.74 -6.91 5.29
C PRO A 28 12.36 -7.27 4.72
N TRP A 29 12.33 -8.14 3.73
CA TRP A 29 11.13 -8.70 3.15
C TRP A 29 10.79 -10.04 3.79
N PHE A 30 9.53 -10.23 4.18
CA PHE A 30 9.01 -11.48 4.74
C PHE A 30 8.05 -12.13 3.76
N TYR A 31 8.30 -13.39 3.44
CA TYR A 31 7.42 -14.17 2.57
C TYR A 31 6.04 -14.35 3.21
N ASN A 32 5.00 -14.08 2.43
CA ASN A 32 3.61 -14.34 2.78
C ASN A 32 2.98 -15.21 1.68
N PRO A 33 2.58 -16.46 1.98
CA PRO A 33 2.01 -17.38 1.00
C PRO A 33 0.66 -16.92 0.44
N HIS A 34 0.02 -15.93 1.06
CA HIS A 34 -1.28 -15.40 0.65
C HIS A 34 -1.24 -13.88 0.44
N VAL A 35 -2.00 -13.38 -0.53
CA VAL A 35 -2.18 -11.93 -0.72
C VAL A 35 -3.27 -11.40 0.21
N LEU A 36 -4.38 -12.12 0.31
CA LEU A 36 -5.50 -11.86 1.24
C LEU A 36 -5.97 -13.20 1.79
N THR A 37 -6.23 -13.25 3.09
CA THR A 37 -6.97 -14.33 3.72
C THR A 37 -8.39 -13.85 4.01
N ALA A 38 -9.30 -13.92 3.05
CA ALA A 38 -10.71 -13.90 3.36
C ALA A 38 -11.11 -15.32 3.78
N ALA A 39 -11.74 -15.47 4.94
CA ALA A 39 -12.20 -16.76 5.40
C ALA A 39 -13.19 -17.35 4.37
N GLY A 40 -12.82 -18.47 3.72
CA GLY A 40 -13.66 -19.23 2.81
C GLY A 40 -13.36 -19.12 1.32
N GLU A 41 -12.32 -18.40 0.90
CA GLU A 41 -11.86 -18.43 -0.48
C GLU A 41 -10.72 -19.45 -0.66
N ASP A 42 -10.72 -20.10 -1.83
CA ASP A 42 -9.75 -21.14 -2.22
C ASP A 42 -8.30 -20.60 -2.05
N GLU A 43 -7.58 -21.10 -1.06
CA GLU A 43 -6.23 -20.66 -0.70
C GLU A 43 -5.21 -20.84 -1.84
N ASP A 44 -5.48 -21.76 -2.76
CA ASP A 44 -4.55 -22.15 -3.85
C ASP A 44 -4.46 -21.13 -4.99
N ASN A 45 -5.36 -20.15 -5.09
CA ASN A 45 -5.46 -19.24 -6.24
C ASN A 45 -5.07 -17.79 -5.98
N GLN A 46 -4.63 -17.43 -4.78
CA GLN A 46 -4.46 -16.02 -4.40
C GLN A 46 -3.04 -15.45 -4.62
N GLY A 47 -2.12 -16.26 -5.13
CA GLY A 47 -0.73 -15.86 -5.29
C GLY A 47 -0.01 -15.62 -3.96
N TYR A 48 1.25 -15.22 -4.02
CA TYR A 48 2.07 -14.90 -2.87
C TYR A 48 2.61 -13.47 -2.97
N GLN A 49 3.09 -12.94 -1.86
CA GLN A 49 3.70 -11.64 -1.79
C GLN A 49 4.81 -11.61 -0.73
N PHE A 50 5.62 -10.57 -0.77
CA PHE A 50 6.52 -10.24 0.34
C PHE A 50 6.01 -9.01 1.05
N THR A 51 6.11 -9.00 2.37
CA THR A 51 5.57 -7.91 3.18
C THR A 51 6.53 -7.49 4.27
N ASN A 52 6.39 -6.26 4.75
CA ASN A 52 6.94 -5.82 6.01
C ASN A 52 5.88 -4.99 6.74
N LEU A 53 5.48 -5.44 7.93
CA LEU A 53 4.60 -4.67 8.81
C LEU A 53 5.46 -3.63 9.54
N LEU A 54 5.18 -2.36 9.31
CA LEU A 54 5.98 -1.24 9.82
C LEU A 54 5.41 -0.66 11.12
N TYR A 55 4.07 -0.65 11.23
CA TYR A 55 3.36 -0.08 12.37
C TYR A 55 2.08 -0.86 12.66
N ARG A 56 1.78 -1.04 13.94
CA ARG A 56 0.52 -1.61 14.43
C ARG A 56 -0.05 -0.75 15.54
N GLN A 57 -1.35 -0.46 15.49
CA GLN A 57 -2.07 0.24 16.56
C GLN A 57 -1.81 -0.43 17.92
N ASN A 58 -1.66 0.36 18.96
CA ASN A 58 -1.34 -0.05 20.33
C ASN A 58 0.06 -0.66 20.56
N HIS A 59 0.87 -0.83 19.50
CA HIS A 59 2.25 -1.33 19.59
C HIS A 59 3.26 -0.28 19.09
N GLY A 60 2.82 0.65 18.23
CA GLY A 60 3.71 1.61 17.59
C GLY A 60 4.50 1.00 16.41
N PRO A 61 5.69 1.54 16.11
CA PRO A 61 6.59 0.97 15.13
C PRO A 61 7.01 -0.44 15.53
N VAL A 62 6.91 -1.40 14.60
CA VAL A 62 7.24 -2.82 14.82
C VAL A 62 8.36 -3.32 13.90
N SER A 63 8.96 -2.42 13.11
CA SER A 63 10.08 -2.68 12.22
C SER A 63 10.98 -1.45 12.16
N ASP A 64 12.30 -1.63 12.09
CA ASP A 64 13.27 -0.54 11.89
C ASP A 64 13.05 0.17 10.55
N ALA A 65 12.46 -0.51 9.58
CA ALA A 65 12.07 0.05 8.29
C ALA A 65 10.95 1.11 8.40
N TYR A 66 10.30 1.27 9.55
CA TYR A 66 9.34 2.34 9.80
C TYR A 66 9.90 3.74 9.51
N ASN A 67 11.19 3.96 9.77
CA ASN A 67 11.83 5.25 9.52
C ASN A 67 11.76 5.69 8.05
N PHE A 68 11.66 4.77 7.09
CA PHE A 68 11.51 5.11 5.68
C PHE A 68 10.19 5.79 5.36
N ILE A 69 9.13 5.51 6.12
CA ILE A 69 7.78 6.07 5.84
C ILE A 69 7.46 7.33 6.64
N VAL A 70 8.30 7.70 7.60
CA VAL A 70 8.10 8.92 8.43
C VAL A 70 7.84 10.17 7.59
N PRO A 71 8.55 10.45 6.47
CA PRO A 71 8.26 11.62 5.66
C PRO A 71 6.84 11.65 5.06
N ILE A 72 6.28 10.46 4.74
CA ILE A 72 4.89 10.35 4.26
C ILE A 72 3.93 10.67 5.41
N LEU A 73 4.15 10.08 6.60
CA LEU A 73 3.30 10.25 7.76
C LEU A 73 3.25 11.71 8.23
N GLN A 74 4.40 12.40 8.20
CA GLN A 74 4.49 13.83 8.55
C GLN A 74 3.71 14.74 7.60
N LYS A 75 3.51 14.31 6.35
CA LYS A 75 2.79 15.07 5.34
C LYS A 75 1.30 14.69 5.24
N LEU A 76 0.89 13.54 5.77
CA LEU A 76 -0.52 13.22 5.95
C LEU A 76 -1.15 14.25 6.89
N SER A 77 -2.44 14.55 6.67
CA SER A 77 -3.18 15.52 7.49
C SER A 77 -2.96 15.24 8.98
N SER A 78 -2.40 16.20 9.70
CA SER A 78 -2.13 16.10 11.13
C SER A 78 -3.28 16.76 11.93
N PRO A 79 -3.66 16.20 13.07
CA PRO A 79 -3.19 14.98 13.70
C PRO A 79 -3.87 13.72 13.13
N THR A 80 -3.13 12.63 13.04
CA THR A 80 -3.62 11.33 12.60
C THR A 80 -3.30 10.24 13.61
N LEU A 81 -4.23 9.30 13.78
CA LEU A 81 -3.97 8.05 14.50
C LEU A 81 -3.72 6.94 13.49
N ILE A 82 -2.49 6.46 13.43
CA ILE A 82 -2.14 5.33 12.56
C ILE A 82 -2.72 4.04 13.13
N ILE A 83 -3.49 3.32 12.32
CA ILE A 83 -4.01 1.99 12.66
C ILE A 83 -3.00 0.92 12.25
N ARG A 84 -2.54 0.99 11.01
CA ARG A 84 -1.58 0.04 10.44
C ARG A 84 -0.79 0.72 9.32
N ALA A 85 0.48 0.37 9.22
CA ALA A 85 1.27 0.65 8.03
C ALA A 85 2.00 -0.64 7.62
N LYS A 86 1.80 -1.07 6.38
CA LYS A 86 2.39 -2.29 5.81
C LYS A 86 2.85 -2.00 4.40
N ILE A 87 4.06 -2.47 4.08
CA ILE A 87 4.58 -2.42 2.72
C ILE A 87 4.47 -3.82 2.10
N ASN A 88 4.06 -3.87 0.83
CA ASN A 88 3.86 -5.08 0.07
C ASN A 88 4.71 -5.02 -1.21
N LEU A 89 5.37 -6.11 -1.52
CA LEU A 89 6.04 -6.36 -2.78
C LEU A 89 5.36 -7.53 -3.46
N ASN A 90 4.81 -7.29 -4.63
CA ASN A 90 4.23 -8.32 -5.50
C ASN A 90 5.18 -8.53 -6.68
N PRO A 91 5.67 -9.76 -6.90
CA PRO A 91 6.47 -10.09 -8.08
C PRO A 91 5.70 -9.82 -9.38
N ARG A 92 6.46 -9.60 -10.46
CA ARG A 92 5.92 -9.52 -11.81
C ARG A 92 5.18 -10.81 -12.19
N ASP A 93 4.09 -10.65 -12.92
CA ASP A 93 3.37 -11.76 -13.55
C ASP A 93 3.46 -11.67 -15.08
N VAL A 94 3.07 -12.72 -15.79
CA VAL A 94 3.00 -12.76 -17.28
C VAL A 94 1.86 -11.92 -17.84
N LYS A 95 0.87 -11.60 -17.01
CA LYS A 95 -0.25 -10.69 -17.27
C LYS A 95 -0.60 -9.94 -15.99
N ASN A 96 -1.30 -8.82 -16.10
CA ASN A 96 -1.81 -8.13 -14.90
C ASN A 96 -2.86 -9.02 -14.22
N THR A 97 -2.50 -9.64 -13.12
CA THR A 97 -3.34 -10.54 -12.34
C THR A 97 -3.89 -9.81 -11.13
N MET A 98 -5.16 -10.05 -10.81
CA MET A 98 -5.79 -9.56 -9.60
C MET A 98 -5.10 -10.16 -8.37
N LEU A 99 -4.68 -9.31 -7.44
CA LEU A 99 -3.97 -9.71 -6.22
C LEU A 99 -4.98 -9.91 -5.08
N GLY A 100 -5.43 -11.15 -4.93
CA GLY A 100 -6.55 -11.49 -4.05
C GLY A 100 -7.89 -11.09 -4.65
N GLY A 101 -8.80 -10.60 -3.83
CA GLY A 101 -10.14 -10.16 -4.24
C GLY A 101 -10.44 -8.71 -3.85
N PHE A 102 -11.59 -8.20 -4.27
CA PHE A 102 -12.09 -6.91 -3.79
C PHE A 102 -12.35 -6.96 -2.28
N HIS A 103 -11.76 -6.04 -1.56
CA HIS A 103 -11.83 -5.97 -0.09
C HIS A 103 -11.90 -4.53 0.40
N THR A 104 -12.24 -4.39 1.66
CA THR A 104 -12.12 -3.15 2.42
C THR A 104 -11.00 -3.28 3.44
N ASP A 105 -10.25 -2.23 3.67
CA ASP A 105 -9.10 -2.27 4.59
C ASP A 105 -9.51 -2.21 6.06
N HIS A 106 -10.54 -1.42 6.38
CA HIS A 106 -10.99 -1.21 7.75
C HIS A 106 -12.48 -0.86 7.83
N PRO A 107 -13.24 -1.42 8.79
CA PRO A 107 -14.68 -1.19 8.91
C PRO A 107 -15.06 0.14 9.55
N PHE A 108 -14.13 0.88 10.17
CA PHE A 108 -14.47 2.14 10.84
C PHE A 108 -14.88 3.22 9.84
N ALA A 109 -16.04 3.85 10.11
CA ALA A 109 -16.68 4.80 9.20
C ALA A 109 -15.78 5.98 8.78
N ASN A 110 -14.89 6.45 9.65
CA ASN A 110 -14.01 7.59 9.41
C ASN A 110 -12.56 7.18 9.10
N ALA A 111 -12.26 5.88 9.01
CA ALA A 111 -10.92 5.44 8.66
C ALA A 111 -10.61 5.73 7.19
N LYS A 112 -9.39 6.14 6.95
CA LYS A 112 -8.84 6.37 5.61
C LYS A 112 -7.78 5.34 5.30
N THR A 113 -7.70 4.97 4.03
CA THR A 113 -6.59 4.25 3.44
C THR A 113 -5.77 5.20 2.59
N ALA A 114 -4.47 5.19 2.79
CA ALA A 114 -3.51 5.84 1.92
C ALA A 114 -2.62 4.75 1.28
N ILE A 115 -2.64 4.67 -0.04
CA ILE A 115 -1.75 3.80 -0.83
C ILE A 115 -0.68 4.67 -1.47
N TYR A 116 0.58 4.38 -1.16
CA TYR A 116 1.71 5.07 -1.77
C TYR A 116 2.48 4.12 -2.68
N TYR A 117 2.64 4.52 -3.94
CA TYR A 117 3.38 3.75 -4.92
C TYR A 117 4.86 4.06 -4.86
N VAL A 118 5.66 3.04 -4.53
CA VAL A 118 7.11 3.17 -4.37
C VAL A 118 7.84 3.18 -5.71
N ASN A 119 7.30 2.47 -6.70
CA ASN A 119 7.86 2.42 -8.06
C ASN A 119 6.76 2.54 -9.12
N SER A 120 7.13 3.07 -10.30
CA SER A 120 6.28 3.07 -11.47
C SER A 120 6.24 1.69 -12.11
N ASN A 121 5.06 1.28 -12.56
CA ASN A 121 4.84 0.05 -13.32
C ASN A 121 3.42 0.07 -13.91
N ASP A 122 3.10 -0.89 -14.79
CA ASP A 122 1.80 -1.02 -15.45
C ASP A 122 0.69 -1.64 -14.58
N GLY A 123 0.98 -2.01 -13.33
CA GLY A 123 -0.01 -2.42 -12.33
C GLY A 123 -0.89 -1.25 -11.86
N TRP A 124 -2.01 -1.55 -11.23
CA TRP A 124 -2.93 -0.52 -10.74
C TRP A 124 -3.66 -0.94 -9.46
N THR A 125 -4.34 0.01 -8.85
CA THR A 125 -5.40 -0.25 -7.87
C THR A 125 -6.74 0.03 -8.54
N GLU A 126 -7.65 -0.94 -8.49
CA GLU A 126 -9.00 -0.84 -9.03
C GLU A 126 -10.02 -0.76 -7.91
N PHE A 127 -10.98 0.12 -8.06
CA PHE A 127 -12.11 0.29 -7.16
C PHE A 127 -13.36 -0.42 -7.71
N GLU A 128 -14.30 -0.83 -6.86
CA GLU A 128 -15.52 -1.53 -7.27
C GLU A 128 -16.34 -0.76 -8.34
N THR A 129 -16.17 0.55 -8.40
CA THR A 129 -16.76 1.42 -9.45
C THR A 129 -16.15 1.25 -10.83
N GLY A 130 -15.06 0.47 -10.97
CA GLY A 130 -14.28 0.34 -12.19
C GLY A 130 -13.20 1.42 -12.37
N HIS A 131 -13.11 2.39 -11.44
CA HIS A 131 -12.05 3.41 -11.47
C HIS A 131 -10.69 2.76 -11.21
N LYS A 132 -9.69 3.09 -12.06
CA LYS A 132 -8.32 2.57 -11.96
C LYS A 132 -7.32 3.68 -11.70
N ILE A 133 -6.43 3.45 -10.75
CA ILE A 133 -5.29 4.34 -10.50
C ILE A 133 -4.01 3.55 -10.70
N TYR A 134 -3.25 3.91 -11.75
CA TYR A 134 -2.01 3.23 -12.13
C TYR A 134 -0.87 3.56 -11.19
N CYS A 135 0.03 2.59 -11.03
CA CYS A 135 1.22 2.72 -10.20
C CYS A 135 2.20 3.71 -10.84
N GLN A 136 2.27 4.89 -10.29
CA GLN A 136 3.27 5.90 -10.59
C GLN A 136 4.08 6.18 -9.32
N GLU A 137 5.39 6.11 -9.40
CA GLU A 137 6.24 6.39 -8.26
C GLU A 137 5.99 7.76 -7.65
N ASN A 138 6.12 7.85 -6.33
CA ASN A 138 5.85 9.07 -5.57
C ASN A 138 4.40 9.59 -5.69
N ARG A 139 3.45 8.71 -6.01
CA ARG A 139 2.01 9.01 -5.98
C ARG A 139 1.41 8.47 -4.68
N LEU A 140 0.63 9.31 -4.02
CA LEU A 140 -0.21 8.91 -2.87
C LEU A 140 -1.68 8.94 -3.29
N VAL A 141 -2.41 7.87 -3.01
CA VAL A 141 -3.86 7.77 -3.20
C VAL A 141 -4.53 7.70 -1.84
N ILE A 142 -5.57 8.50 -1.61
CA ILE A 142 -6.34 8.52 -0.35
C ILE A 142 -7.82 8.28 -0.65
N PHE A 143 -8.44 7.38 0.13
CA PHE A 143 -9.86 7.07 0.06
C PHE A 143 -10.40 6.57 1.41
N ASP A 144 -11.73 6.46 1.53
CA ASP A 144 -12.35 5.88 2.73
C ASP A 144 -12.06 4.37 2.81
N SER A 145 -11.58 3.89 3.98
CA SER A 145 -11.14 2.50 4.14
C SER A 145 -12.23 1.45 3.93
N ASN A 146 -13.50 1.85 3.92
CA ASN A 146 -14.65 1.01 3.62
C ASN A 146 -14.98 0.91 2.12
N ILE A 147 -14.23 1.60 1.25
CA ILE A 147 -14.38 1.45 -0.20
C ILE A 147 -13.67 0.18 -0.65
N LYS A 148 -14.43 -0.67 -1.35
CA LYS A 148 -13.88 -1.89 -1.92
C LYS A 148 -12.92 -1.59 -3.06
N HIS A 149 -11.75 -2.18 -2.97
CA HIS A 149 -10.68 -2.04 -3.94
C HIS A 149 -9.84 -3.31 -4.03
N VAL A 150 -9.02 -3.41 -5.07
CA VAL A 150 -8.10 -4.53 -5.30
C VAL A 150 -6.86 -4.04 -6.04
N GLY A 151 -5.70 -4.66 -5.78
CA GLY A 151 -4.49 -4.43 -6.55
C GLY A 151 -4.38 -5.37 -7.74
N TYR A 152 -3.72 -4.93 -8.80
CA TYR A 152 -3.30 -5.76 -9.92
C TYR A 152 -1.78 -5.78 -10.02
N SER A 153 -1.21 -6.96 -10.33
CA SER A 153 0.23 -7.14 -10.56
C SER A 153 0.72 -6.32 -11.75
N CYS A 154 2.03 -6.19 -11.88
CA CYS A 154 2.68 -5.58 -13.04
C CYS A 154 3.23 -6.64 -14.01
N THR A 155 3.47 -6.23 -15.26
CA THR A 155 4.09 -7.05 -16.30
C THR A 155 5.40 -6.47 -16.83
N ASP A 156 5.60 -5.17 -16.71
CA ASP A 156 6.71 -4.39 -17.29
C ASP A 156 7.92 -4.25 -16.34
N GLU A 157 7.69 -4.29 -15.02
CA GLU A 157 8.73 -4.18 -14.00
C GLU A 157 8.89 -5.49 -13.22
N LYS A 158 10.04 -5.67 -12.54
CA LYS A 158 10.30 -6.89 -11.75
C LYS A 158 9.32 -7.07 -10.60
N THR A 159 8.88 -5.96 -10.02
CA THR A 159 8.03 -5.95 -8.85
C THR A 159 7.11 -4.73 -8.83
N ARG A 160 5.95 -4.89 -8.23
CA ARG A 160 5.07 -3.81 -7.80
C ARG A 160 5.22 -3.63 -6.30
N VAL A 161 5.66 -2.46 -5.86
CA VAL A 161 5.86 -2.16 -4.43
C VAL A 161 4.95 -1.03 -4.00
N VAL A 162 4.12 -1.29 -2.99
CA VAL A 162 3.17 -0.33 -2.43
C VAL A 162 3.23 -0.31 -0.92
N LEU A 163 3.10 0.88 -0.35
CA LEU A 163 2.88 1.09 1.07
C LEU A 163 1.39 1.35 1.29
N ASN A 164 0.76 0.56 2.15
CA ASN A 164 -0.62 0.73 2.59
C ASN A 164 -0.62 1.27 4.04
N ILE A 165 -1.28 2.40 4.26
CA ILE A 165 -1.44 3.04 5.56
C ILE A 165 -2.92 3.19 5.85
N ASN A 166 -3.38 2.60 6.95
CA ASN A 166 -4.73 2.80 7.46
C ASN A 166 -4.67 3.75 8.67
N TYR A 167 -5.50 4.78 8.68
CA TYR A 167 -5.44 5.81 9.71
C TYR A 167 -6.79 6.46 9.99
N LEU A 168 -6.92 7.08 11.16
CA LEU A 168 -8.03 7.96 11.52
C LEU A 168 -7.54 9.41 11.51
N PRO A 169 -8.09 10.30 10.68
CA PRO A 169 -7.87 11.73 10.84
C PRO A 169 -8.56 12.20 12.13
N LEU A 170 -7.82 12.90 13.01
CA LEU A 170 -8.34 13.32 14.32
C LEU A 170 -9.11 14.65 14.25
N ASN A 171 -9.08 15.34 13.11
CA ASN A 171 -9.83 16.58 12.86
C ASN A 171 -10.60 16.42 11.55
N SER A 172 -11.77 15.84 11.63
CA SER A 172 -12.78 15.89 10.58
C SER A 172 -14.07 16.49 11.10
#